data_7502e392293c76fffebb696369b9bd8b
#
_entry.id   7502e392293c76fffebb696369b9bd8b
#
_cell.length_a   1.000
_cell.length_b   1.000
_cell.length_c   1.000
_cell.angle_alpha   90.00
_cell.angle_beta   90.00
_cell.angle_gamma   90.00
#
_symmetry.space_group_name_H-M   'P 1'
#
loop_
_entity.id
_entity.type
_entity.pdbx_description
1 polymer ?
#
loop_
_entity_poly.entity_id
_entity_poly.type
_entity_poly.pdbx_seq_one_letter_code
_entity_poly.pdbx_strand_id
1 'polypeptide(L)'
;NVKDAYVKDYSGKKIINFKLNNLHLVGYSIPINQIISKGQLMDHLHSLPDQPNAIPYITSYYKRYWGFCVSHKEKQFIKNHYKKNDNFKVVINSNFKKKGKLTYGEVILPGKSKQELFLSTYICHPSMANNELSGPIVSMSLINFFKKKKLKKTLRFIFIPETIGSITYLKNKLDYLKANVIGGYNLSCLGDNRAYSFMPSKFENSLSDIAAKEAFKKLNLKYKKYSFLDRGSDERQYNSPGIDLPIASIFRTMYGKFPEYHTSLDNFDLVNIKGLSGGFKILKTAITILLNLIVPKVKILCEPQMGKRNLYPHLSLKKTNHQI
;
A
#
# COMPACT_ATOMS: atom_id res chain seq x y z
N ASN A 1 -5.40 10.14 19.49
CA ASN A 1 -4.46 11.27 19.40
C ASN A 1 -3.41 11.18 20.49
N VAL A 2 -2.14 11.36 20.13
CA VAL A 2 -1.01 11.49 21.05
C VAL A 2 -0.61 12.96 21.10
N LYS A 3 -0.55 13.54 22.30
CA LYS A 3 -0.08 14.93 22.52
C LYS A 3 1.41 14.96 22.81
N ASP A 4 1.89 14.01 23.62
CA ASP A 4 3.30 13.84 23.98
C ASP A 4 3.53 12.42 24.53
N ALA A 5 4.74 11.90 24.34
CA ALA A 5 5.18 10.66 24.97
C ALA A 5 6.71 10.69 25.16
N TYR A 6 7.17 10.33 26.35
CA TYR A 6 8.59 10.34 26.66
C TYR A 6 8.94 9.49 27.88
N VAL A 7 10.21 9.17 27.98
CA VAL A 7 10.83 8.60 29.18
C VAL A 7 11.91 9.56 29.65
N LYS A 8 11.86 9.96 30.94
CA LYS A 8 12.93 10.71 31.61
C LYS A 8 13.66 9.81 32.60
N ASP A 9 14.95 9.99 32.70
CA ASP A 9 15.77 9.40 33.75
C ASP A 9 15.65 10.16 35.08
N TYR A 10 16.35 9.70 36.11
CA TYR A 10 16.37 10.32 37.43
C TYR A 10 16.95 11.75 37.46
N SER A 11 17.75 12.16 36.44
CA SER A 11 18.25 13.52 36.28
C SER A 11 17.24 14.45 35.62
N GLY A 12 16.11 13.93 35.17
CA GLY A 12 15.08 14.68 34.43
C GLY A 12 15.35 14.78 32.92
N LYS A 13 16.42 14.18 32.41
CA LYS A 13 16.75 14.16 30.98
C LYS A 13 15.77 13.23 30.23
N LYS A 14 15.21 13.71 29.12
CA LYS A 14 14.43 12.85 28.23
C LYS A 14 15.37 11.95 27.45
N ILE A 15 15.33 10.64 27.71
CA ILE A 15 16.12 9.61 27.04
C ILE A 15 15.36 8.97 25.88
N ILE A 16 14.04 9.03 25.88
CA ILE A 16 13.16 8.65 24.76
C ILE A 16 12.17 9.79 24.56
N ASN A 17 11.94 10.22 23.33
CA ASN A 17 11.09 11.38 23.05
C ASN A 17 10.35 11.25 21.73
N PHE A 18 9.04 11.05 21.81
CA PHE A 18 8.11 10.99 20.68
C PHE A 18 8.22 12.18 19.72
N LYS A 19 8.54 13.38 20.24
CA LYS A 19 8.68 14.59 19.42
C LYS A 19 9.92 14.57 18.51
N LEU A 20 10.93 13.78 18.82
CA LEU A 20 12.12 13.61 17.98
C LEU A 20 11.86 12.58 16.87
N ASN A 21 11.18 11.50 17.22
CA ASN A 21 10.72 10.50 16.27
C ASN A 21 9.43 9.86 16.82
N ASN A 22 8.34 9.95 16.08
CA ASN A 22 7.05 9.41 16.52
C ASN A 22 7.02 7.87 16.54
N LEU A 23 7.95 7.18 15.88
CA LEU A 23 8.11 5.73 16.00
C LEU A 23 8.58 5.29 17.38
N HIS A 24 9.12 6.19 18.22
CA HIS A 24 9.44 5.88 19.61
C HIS A 24 8.24 5.41 20.43
N LEU A 25 7.01 5.69 20.00
CA LEU A 25 5.83 5.22 20.71
C LEU A 25 5.20 4.03 19.99
N VAL A 26 4.97 2.94 20.72
CA VAL A 26 4.13 1.83 20.21
C VAL A 26 2.75 2.39 19.85
N GLY A 27 2.35 2.22 18.61
CA GLY A 27 1.06 2.69 18.11
C GLY A 27 -0.11 2.13 18.94
N TYR A 28 -1.11 2.97 19.23
CA TYR A 28 -2.26 2.64 20.09
C TYR A 28 -1.93 2.43 21.58
N SER A 29 -0.77 2.88 22.05
CA SER A 29 -0.44 2.86 23.47
C SER A 29 -1.49 3.59 24.31
N ILE A 30 -1.92 2.97 25.42
CA ILE A 30 -2.82 3.61 26.40
C ILE A 30 -2.08 4.73 27.16
N PRO A 31 -2.80 5.73 27.68
CA PRO A 31 -2.19 6.80 28.47
C PRO A 31 -1.56 6.24 29.74
N ILE A 32 -0.39 6.77 30.10
CA ILE A 32 0.34 6.43 31.34
C ILE A 32 1.08 7.67 31.86
N ASN A 33 1.20 7.77 33.17
CA ASN A 33 2.00 8.79 33.86
C ASN A 33 2.50 8.20 35.19
N GLN A 34 3.63 7.48 35.14
CA GLN A 34 4.15 6.72 36.29
C GLN A 34 5.66 6.86 36.42
N ILE A 35 6.15 6.59 37.62
CA ILE A 35 7.58 6.32 37.88
C ILE A 35 7.72 4.79 38.00
N ILE A 36 8.63 4.24 37.24
CA ILE A 36 8.86 2.78 37.16
C ILE A 36 10.35 2.47 37.27
N SER A 37 10.68 1.26 37.69
CA SER A 37 12.06 0.78 37.73
C SER A 37 12.62 0.49 36.33
N LYS A 38 13.95 0.40 36.23
CA LYS A 38 14.61 -0.02 34.97
C LYS A 38 14.08 -1.36 34.47
N GLY A 39 13.86 -2.35 35.34
CA GLY A 39 13.33 -3.66 34.94
C GLY A 39 12.00 -3.53 34.23
N GLN A 40 11.04 -2.82 34.85
CA GLN A 40 9.74 -2.56 34.26
C GLN A 40 9.82 -1.78 32.93
N LEU A 41 10.72 -0.79 32.85
CA LEU A 41 10.93 -0.07 31.59
C LEU A 41 11.42 -1.00 30.49
N MET A 42 12.40 -1.88 30.79
CA MET A 42 12.96 -2.82 29.80
C MET A 42 11.93 -3.78 29.22
N ASP A 43 10.91 -4.18 29.99
CA ASP A 43 9.79 -5.03 29.53
C ASP A 43 8.87 -4.31 28.51
N HIS A 44 8.89 -2.98 28.52
CA HIS A 44 8.12 -2.13 27.61
C HIS A 44 8.96 -1.49 26.50
N LEU A 45 10.25 -1.87 26.35
CA LEU A 45 11.12 -1.40 25.29
C LEU A 45 11.29 -2.44 24.18
N HIS A 46 10.92 -2.05 22.97
CA HIS A 46 11.03 -2.86 21.76
C HIS A 46 12.20 -2.38 20.89
N SER A 47 12.98 -3.31 20.36
CA SER A 47 14.07 -3.01 19.42
C SER A 47 14.37 -4.23 18.55
N LEU A 48 15.12 -4.02 17.47
CA LEU A 48 15.54 -5.06 16.52
C LEU A 48 17.05 -5.32 16.69
N PRO A 49 17.47 -6.45 17.28
CA PRO A 49 18.89 -6.80 17.42
C PRO A 49 19.63 -6.84 16.09
N ASP A 50 19.00 -7.42 15.06
CA ASP A 50 19.59 -7.57 13.71
C ASP A 50 19.71 -6.25 12.95
N GLN A 51 19.02 -5.19 13.40
CA GLN A 51 19.08 -3.85 12.85
C GLN A 51 19.33 -2.82 13.96
N PRO A 52 20.55 -2.75 14.51
CA PRO A 52 20.82 -2.07 15.78
C PRO A 52 20.60 -0.54 15.73
N ASN A 53 20.54 0.07 14.57
CA ASN A 53 20.26 1.51 14.39
C ASN A 53 18.79 1.82 14.10
N ALA A 54 17.97 0.81 13.81
CA ALA A 54 16.59 1.00 13.43
C ALA A 54 15.67 1.08 14.64
N ILE A 55 14.72 2.02 14.63
CA ILE A 55 13.58 2.05 15.55
C ILE A 55 12.45 1.30 14.86
N PRO A 56 11.92 0.19 15.43
CA PRO A 56 10.85 -0.56 14.81
C PRO A 56 9.50 0.17 14.88
N TYR A 57 8.65 -0.05 13.87
CA TYR A 57 7.24 0.31 13.93
C TYR A 57 6.44 -0.84 14.52
N ILE A 58 5.86 -0.63 15.69
CA ILE A 58 5.04 -1.62 16.41
C ILE A 58 3.69 -0.99 16.79
N THR A 59 2.64 -1.78 16.73
CA THR A 59 1.28 -1.39 17.11
C THR A 59 0.64 -2.41 18.06
N SER A 60 -0.29 -1.95 18.89
CA SER A 60 -1.02 -2.76 19.86
C SER A 60 -2.53 -2.74 19.59
N TYR A 61 -2.95 -3.09 18.37
CA TYR A 61 -4.37 -3.01 17.94
C TYR A 61 -5.35 -3.80 18.82
N TYR A 62 -4.91 -4.98 19.30
CA TYR A 62 -5.83 -5.94 19.95
C TYR A 62 -5.63 -6.08 21.46
N LYS A 63 -4.67 -5.32 22.02
CA LYS A 63 -4.36 -5.38 23.46
C LYS A 63 -4.31 -3.99 24.07
N ARG A 64 -4.83 -3.84 25.27
CA ARG A 64 -4.56 -2.65 26.10
C ARG A 64 -3.11 -2.72 26.57
N TYR A 65 -2.26 -2.00 25.90
CA TYR A 65 -0.82 -2.04 26.08
C TYR A 65 -0.25 -0.62 25.97
N TRP A 66 0.91 -0.40 26.56
CA TRP A 66 1.75 0.75 26.29
C TRP A 66 3.20 0.29 26.12
N GLY A 67 4.00 1.02 25.36
CA GLY A 67 5.41 0.70 25.16
C GLY A 67 6.11 1.73 24.33
N PHE A 68 7.42 1.61 24.30
CA PHE A 68 8.28 2.42 23.45
C PHE A 68 9.12 1.55 22.53
N CYS A 69 9.39 2.09 21.36
CA CYS A 69 10.31 1.53 20.39
C CYS A 69 11.58 2.36 20.38
N VAL A 70 12.72 1.72 20.40
CA VAL A 70 14.05 2.35 20.39
C VAL A 70 14.97 1.58 19.48
N SER A 71 16.05 2.18 19.02
CA SER A 71 17.13 1.42 18.37
C SER A 71 17.70 0.40 19.35
N HIS A 72 18.25 -0.69 18.85
CA HIS A 72 18.86 -1.70 19.74
C HIS A 72 20.07 -1.12 20.48
N LYS A 73 20.80 -0.19 19.86
CA LYS A 73 21.88 0.55 20.53
C LYS A 73 21.39 1.38 21.73
N GLU A 74 20.26 2.09 21.59
CA GLU A 74 19.66 2.82 22.71
C GLU A 74 19.18 1.88 23.80
N LYS A 75 18.55 0.74 23.45
CA LYS A 75 18.13 -0.28 24.42
C LYS A 75 19.33 -0.84 25.20
N GLN A 76 20.43 -1.14 24.52
CA GLN A 76 21.67 -1.62 25.18
C GLN A 76 22.32 -0.53 26.02
N PHE A 77 22.34 0.73 25.58
CA PHE A 77 22.80 1.85 26.40
C PHE A 77 21.98 1.94 27.70
N ILE A 78 20.64 1.94 27.64
CA ILE A 78 19.78 1.97 28.82
C ILE A 78 20.06 0.78 29.74
N LYS A 79 20.21 -0.42 29.16
CA LYS A 79 20.52 -1.65 29.92
C LYS A 79 21.82 -1.55 30.70
N ASN A 80 22.87 -0.97 30.12
CA ASN A 80 24.22 -1.00 30.67
C ASN A 80 24.56 0.24 31.53
N HIS A 81 23.99 1.41 31.17
CA HIS A 81 24.31 2.67 31.85
C HIS A 81 23.57 2.86 33.18
N TYR A 82 22.31 2.44 33.25
CA TYR A 82 21.50 2.63 34.46
C TYR A 82 21.54 1.41 35.38
N LYS A 83 21.47 1.64 36.71
CA LYS A 83 21.42 0.59 37.73
C LYS A 83 20.04 -0.06 37.79
N LYS A 84 19.94 -1.25 38.36
CA LYS A 84 18.68 -2.02 38.48
C LYS A 84 17.57 -1.23 39.17
N ASN A 85 17.92 -0.45 40.18
CA ASN A 85 16.96 0.32 41.01
C ASN A 85 16.76 1.77 40.53
N ASP A 86 17.39 2.18 39.43
CA ASP A 86 17.14 3.51 38.88
C ASP A 86 15.70 3.63 38.41
N ASN A 87 15.09 4.77 38.70
CA ASN A 87 13.71 5.07 38.39
C ASN A 87 13.61 5.97 37.16
N PHE A 88 12.56 5.74 36.39
CA PHE A 88 12.26 6.46 35.17
C PHE A 88 10.84 7.04 35.21
N LYS A 89 10.71 8.31 34.88
CA LYS A 89 9.41 8.93 34.67
C LYS A 89 8.92 8.64 33.27
N VAL A 90 7.87 7.84 33.16
CA VAL A 90 7.21 7.48 31.89
C VAL A 90 5.93 8.27 31.74
N VAL A 91 5.78 8.96 30.62
CA VAL A 91 4.58 9.71 30.27
C VAL A 91 4.15 9.39 28.86
N ILE A 92 2.89 8.98 28.69
CA ILE A 92 2.19 8.89 27.42
C ILE A 92 0.88 9.65 27.57
N ASN A 93 0.82 10.84 26.97
CA ASN A 93 -0.38 11.65 26.94
C ASN A 93 -1.14 11.36 25.64
N SER A 94 -1.96 10.31 25.67
CA SER A 94 -2.78 9.87 24.55
C SER A 94 -4.26 9.88 24.91
N ASN A 95 -5.12 9.96 23.90
CA ASN A 95 -6.56 9.93 24.06
C ASN A 95 -7.24 9.11 22.96
N PHE A 96 -8.16 8.24 23.36
CA PHE A 96 -9.01 7.44 22.47
C PHE A 96 -10.40 8.09 22.40
N LYS A 97 -10.76 8.62 21.23
CA LYS A 97 -12.09 9.20 20.99
C LYS A 97 -13.10 8.09 20.69
N LYS A 98 -14.09 7.89 21.55
CA LYS A 98 -15.16 6.89 21.35
C LYS A 98 -15.99 7.13 20.08
N LYS A 99 -16.18 8.40 19.69
CA LYS A 99 -16.90 8.82 18.47
C LYS A 99 -15.93 9.37 17.44
N GLY A 100 -14.88 8.61 17.14
CA GLY A 100 -13.93 8.94 16.07
C GLY A 100 -14.57 8.82 14.68
N LYS A 101 -13.99 9.52 13.70
CA LYS A 101 -14.35 9.39 12.28
C LYS A 101 -13.18 8.78 11.53
N LEU A 102 -13.48 7.89 10.59
CA LEU A 102 -12.52 7.38 9.63
C LEU A 102 -12.54 8.35 8.43
N THR A 103 -11.42 9.01 8.20
CA THR A 103 -11.27 9.98 7.11
C THR A 103 -10.55 9.31 5.95
N TYR A 104 -11.03 9.52 4.74
CA TYR A 104 -10.36 9.14 3.50
C TYR A 104 -10.47 10.27 2.48
N GLY A 105 -9.57 10.27 1.49
CA GLY A 105 -9.64 11.14 0.33
C GLY A 105 -10.08 10.38 -0.92
N GLU A 106 -10.88 11.03 -1.77
CA GLU A 106 -11.31 10.45 -3.04
C GLU A 106 -11.18 11.48 -4.15
N VAL A 107 -10.60 11.08 -5.27
CA VAL A 107 -10.52 11.89 -6.48
C VAL A 107 -11.09 11.08 -7.65
N ILE A 108 -12.10 11.65 -8.33
CA ILE A 108 -12.71 11.04 -9.50
C ILE A 108 -12.39 11.90 -10.71
N LEU A 109 -11.72 11.32 -11.70
CA LEU A 109 -11.51 11.91 -13.00
C LEU A 109 -12.49 11.26 -13.99
N PRO A 110 -13.57 11.95 -14.38
CA PRO A 110 -14.63 11.35 -15.17
C PRO A 110 -14.17 11.01 -16.58
N GLY A 111 -14.57 9.84 -17.06
CA GLY A 111 -14.38 9.38 -18.42
C GLY A 111 -15.69 9.39 -19.22
N LYS A 112 -15.61 9.02 -20.50
CA LYS A 112 -16.77 8.94 -21.40
C LYS A 112 -17.71 7.78 -21.06
N SER A 113 -17.24 6.74 -20.38
CA SER A 113 -18.03 5.57 -19.98
C SER A 113 -18.14 5.46 -18.47
N LYS A 114 -19.15 4.71 -17.99
CA LYS A 114 -19.32 4.36 -16.58
C LYS A 114 -18.28 3.36 -16.06
N GLN A 115 -17.51 2.72 -16.96
CA GLN A 115 -16.44 1.82 -16.53
C GLN A 115 -15.36 2.59 -15.80
N GLU A 116 -14.89 2.03 -14.68
CA GLU A 116 -13.90 2.67 -13.82
C GLU A 116 -12.64 1.85 -13.65
N LEU A 117 -11.52 2.53 -13.54
CA LEU A 117 -10.28 1.99 -13.01
C LEU A 117 -10.12 2.48 -11.57
N PHE A 118 -9.95 1.54 -10.65
CA PHE A 118 -9.88 1.79 -9.22
C PHE A 118 -8.43 1.77 -8.74
N LEU A 119 -7.98 2.85 -8.15
CA LEU A 119 -6.59 3.07 -7.71
C LEU A 119 -6.61 3.40 -6.23
N SER A 120 -6.06 2.53 -5.42
CA SER A 120 -6.07 2.65 -3.97
C SER A 120 -4.67 2.83 -3.42
N THR A 121 -4.52 3.73 -2.45
CA THR A 121 -3.29 3.88 -1.66
C THR A 121 -3.64 4.18 -0.21
N TYR A 122 -2.88 3.63 0.73
CA TYR A 122 -3.15 3.86 2.14
C TYR A 122 -2.42 5.09 2.70
N ILE A 123 -2.93 5.62 3.81
CA ILE A 123 -2.50 6.86 4.49
C ILE A 123 -2.56 6.70 6.01
N CYS A 124 -1.92 5.69 6.58
CA CYS A 124 -2.09 5.36 8.01
C CYS A 124 -0.81 5.01 8.78
N HIS A 125 0.33 4.81 8.10
CA HIS A 125 1.59 4.47 8.75
C HIS A 125 2.43 5.73 8.99
N PRO A 126 2.67 6.14 10.25
CA PRO A 126 3.44 7.34 10.51
C PRO A 126 4.94 7.16 10.18
N SER A 127 5.58 8.22 9.71
CA SER A 127 7.04 8.33 9.52
C SER A 127 7.68 7.25 8.63
N MET A 128 6.98 6.84 7.56
CA MET A 128 7.50 5.91 6.57
C MET A 128 7.46 6.51 5.19
N ALA A 129 8.62 6.53 4.51
CA ALA A 129 8.75 7.18 3.22
C ALA A 129 8.35 6.25 2.06
N ASN A 130 8.92 5.05 1.97
CA ASN A 130 8.62 4.13 0.88
C ASN A 130 7.31 3.38 1.11
N ASN A 131 7.09 2.88 2.32
CA ASN A 131 5.89 2.15 2.66
C ASN A 131 4.64 3.02 2.56
N GLU A 132 4.67 4.24 3.09
CA GLU A 132 3.49 5.10 3.21
C GLU A 132 3.44 6.22 2.15
N LEU A 133 4.43 7.13 2.13
CA LEU A 133 4.33 8.36 1.33
C LEU A 133 4.47 8.13 -0.17
N SER A 134 5.18 7.10 -0.59
CA SER A 134 5.46 6.88 -2.02
C SER A 134 4.21 6.61 -2.85
N GLY A 135 3.27 5.83 -2.31
CA GLY A 135 1.97 5.54 -2.95
C GLY A 135 1.14 6.81 -3.19
N PRO A 136 0.83 7.62 -2.16
CA PRO A 136 0.15 8.89 -2.30
C PRO A 136 0.83 9.87 -3.27
N ILE A 137 2.16 10.02 -3.21
CA ILE A 137 2.90 10.93 -4.09
C ILE A 137 2.79 10.51 -5.56
N VAL A 138 2.95 9.22 -5.84
CA VAL A 138 2.78 8.69 -7.21
C VAL A 138 1.33 8.83 -7.65
N SER A 139 0.35 8.59 -6.76
CA SER A 139 -1.08 8.78 -7.06
C SER A 139 -1.40 10.24 -7.42
N MET A 140 -0.90 11.21 -6.65
CA MET A 140 -1.07 12.63 -6.96
C MET A 140 -0.43 13.02 -8.30
N SER A 141 0.74 12.45 -8.62
CA SER A 141 1.42 12.66 -9.91
C SER A 141 0.60 12.09 -11.07
N LEU A 142 -0.01 10.89 -10.89
CA LEU A 142 -0.92 10.28 -11.85
C LEU A 142 -2.18 11.12 -12.05
N ILE A 143 -2.80 11.60 -10.98
CA ILE A 143 -3.95 12.50 -11.02
C ILE A 143 -3.60 13.75 -11.82
N ASN A 144 -2.47 14.39 -11.52
CA ASN A 144 -2.03 15.60 -12.22
C ASN A 144 -1.78 15.36 -13.72
N PHE A 145 -1.28 14.18 -14.09
CA PHE A 145 -1.09 13.79 -15.49
C PHE A 145 -2.42 13.53 -16.21
N PHE A 146 -3.31 12.74 -15.60
CA PHE A 146 -4.55 12.30 -16.26
C PHE A 146 -5.66 13.36 -16.26
N LYS A 147 -5.72 14.26 -15.27
CA LYS A 147 -6.73 15.34 -15.24
C LYS A 147 -6.72 16.25 -16.49
N LYS A 148 -5.59 16.28 -17.20
CA LYS A 148 -5.41 17.07 -18.44
C LYS A 148 -5.80 16.28 -19.70
N LYS A 149 -6.29 15.04 -19.58
CA LYS A 149 -6.58 14.15 -20.70
C LYS A 149 -8.08 13.91 -20.87
N LYS A 150 -8.51 13.67 -22.10
CA LYS A 150 -9.87 13.16 -22.37
C LYS A 150 -9.87 11.65 -22.13
N LEU A 151 -10.50 11.22 -21.05
CA LEU A 151 -10.50 9.83 -20.63
C LEU A 151 -11.64 9.03 -21.26
N LYS A 152 -11.37 7.81 -21.72
CA LYS A 152 -12.41 6.89 -22.22
C LYS A 152 -13.19 6.23 -21.07
N LYS A 153 -12.51 5.99 -19.95
CA LYS A 153 -13.04 5.37 -18.71
C LYS A 153 -12.72 6.28 -17.53
N THR A 154 -13.52 6.19 -16.49
CA THR A 154 -13.32 6.98 -15.27
C THR A 154 -12.13 6.45 -14.47
N LEU A 155 -11.33 7.34 -13.90
CA LEU A 155 -10.31 7.00 -12.91
C LEU A 155 -10.79 7.40 -11.52
N ARG A 156 -10.82 6.45 -10.59
CA ARG A 156 -11.12 6.68 -9.18
C ARG A 156 -9.86 6.40 -8.36
N PHE A 157 -9.36 7.43 -7.70
CA PHE A 157 -8.27 7.33 -6.73
C PHE A 157 -8.83 7.44 -5.32
N ILE A 158 -8.42 6.55 -4.44
CA ILE A 158 -8.74 6.62 -3.01
C ILE A 158 -7.46 6.64 -2.17
N PHE A 159 -7.47 7.49 -1.14
CA PHE A 159 -6.44 7.63 -0.12
C PHE A 159 -7.09 7.25 1.21
N ILE A 160 -6.75 6.09 1.75
CA ILE A 160 -7.59 5.46 2.77
C ILE A 160 -6.73 4.79 3.86
N PRO A 161 -7.15 4.77 5.13
CA PRO A 161 -6.46 3.95 6.12
C PRO A 161 -6.52 2.46 5.73
N GLU A 162 -5.37 1.80 5.76
CA GLU A 162 -5.25 0.39 5.38
C GLU A 162 -6.21 -0.49 6.17
N THR A 163 -6.72 -1.54 5.56
CA THR A 163 -7.61 -2.57 6.11
C THR A 163 -8.96 -2.01 6.59
N ILE A 164 -9.01 -1.27 7.69
CA ILE A 164 -10.29 -0.75 8.24
C ILE A 164 -10.95 0.25 7.30
N GLY A 165 -10.15 1.04 6.59
CA GLY A 165 -10.63 1.98 5.59
C GLY A 165 -11.19 1.26 4.37
N SER A 166 -10.43 0.36 3.77
CA SER A 166 -10.89 -0.40 2.60
C SER A 166 -12.13 -1.25 2.89
N ILE A 167 -12.21 -1.90 4.06
CA ILE A 167 -13.41 -2.64 4.49
C ILE A 167 -14.61 -1.70 4.61
N THR A 168 -14.44 -0.54 5.26
CA THR A 168 -15.53 0.43 5.42
C THR A 168 -15.96 1.02 4.07
N TYR A 169 -15.01 1.32 3.20
CA TYR A 169 -15.29 1.82 1.85
C TYR A 169 -16.06 0.78 1.03
N LEU A 170 -15.61 -0.47 1.03
CA LEU A 170 -16.28 -1.59 0.37
C LEU A 170 -17.71 -1.78 0.90
N LYS A 171 -17.90 -1.78 2.23
CA LYS A 171 -19.24 -1.89 2.82
C LYS A 171 -20.23 -0.87 2.25
N ASN A 172 -19.77 0.35 1.99
CA ASN A 172 -20.64 1.44 1.53
C ASN A 172 -20.76 1.55 0.01
N LYS A 173 -19.84 0.96 -0.75
CA LYS A 173 -19.73 1.18 -2.21
C LYS A 173 -19.67 -0.11 -3.03
N LEU A 174 -19.81 -1.30 -2.42
CA LEU A 174 -19.54 -2.57 -3.08
C LEU A 174 -20.33 -2.76 -4.37
N ASP A 175 -21.65 -2.59 -4.34
CA ASP A 175 -22.51 -2.82 -5.51
C ASP A 175 -22.12 -1.88 -6.66
N TYR A 176 -21.85 -0.63 -6.34
CA TYR A 176 -21.38 0.34 -7.32
C TYR A 176 -20.01 -0.06 -7.92
N LEU A 177 -19.07 -0.48 -7.08
CA LEU A 177 -17.74 -0.89 -7.53
C LEU A 177 -17.80 -2.15 -8.38
N LYS A 178 -18.58 -3.15 -7.97
CA LYS A 178 -18.78 -4.39 -8.76
C LYS A 178 -19.42 -4.13 -10.13
N ALA A 179 -20.31 -3.16 -10.22
CA ALA A 179 -20.97 -2.81 -11.48
C ALA A 179 -20.07 -2.02 -12.44
N ASN A 180 -19.10 -1.26 -11.94
CA ASN A 180 -18.38 -0.28 -12.74
C ASN A 180 -16.87 -0.55 -12.83
N VAL A 181 -16.22 -1.14 -11.80
CA VAL A 181 -14.77 -1.35 -11.79
C VAL A 181 -14.39 -2.53 -12.66
N ILE A 182 -13.59 -2.25 -13.68
CA ILE A 182 -13.11 -3.27 -14.62
C ILE A 182 -11.64 -3.66 -14.39
N GLY A 183 -10.94 -2.93 -13.54
CA GLY A 183 -9.53 -3.14 -13.20
C GLY A 183 -9.01 -2.03 -12.30
N GLY A 184 -7.79 -2.21 -11.83
CA GLY A 184 -7.11 -1.21 -11.02
C GLY A 184 -5.90 -1.74 -10.27
N TYR A 185 -5.33 -0.88 -9.43
CA TYR A 185 -4.11 -1.21 -8.71
C TYR A 185 -4.16 -0.72 -7.26
N ASN A 186 -3.61 -1.53 -6.36
CA ASN A 186 -3.19 -1.10 -5.04
C ASN A 186 -1.76 -0.54 -5.13
N LEU A 187 -1.55 0.66 -4.63
CA LEU A 187 -0.34 1.45 -4.80
C LEU A 187 0.37 1.66 -3.47
N SER A 188 1.53 1.07 -3.30
CA SER A 188 2.41 1.25 -2.15
C SER A 188 3.85 0.90 -2.51
N CYS A 189 4.82 1.27 -1.70
CA CYS A 189 6.24 0.93 -1.90
C CYS A 189 6.74 1.26 -3.32
N LEU A 190 6.54 2.51 -3.76
CA LEU A 190 6.82 2.97 -5.12
C LEU A 190 8.05 3.89 -5.21
N GLY A 191 8.78 4.09 -4.11
CA GLY A 191 9.79 5.14 -4.02
C GLY A 191 11.24 4.68 -4.06
N ASP A 192 11.55 3.41 -3.79
CA ASP A 192 12.91 2.88 -3.88
C ASP A 192 13.33 2.58 -5.33
N ASN A 193 14.64 2.41 -5.55
CA ASN A 193 15.18 2.15 -6.90
C ASN A 193 15.83 0.76 -7.04
N ARG A 194 15.50 -0.21 -6.19
CA ARG A 194 16.15 -1.54 -6.15
C ARG A 194 15.52 -2.52 -7.13
N ALA A 195 14.19 -2.52 -7.24
CA ALA A 195 13.49 -3.50 -8.07
C ALA A 195 12.22 -2.93 -8.70
N TYR A 196 11.60 -3.70 -9.57
CA TYR A 196 10.19 -3.65 -9.90
C TYR A 196 9.55 -4.95 -9.47
N SER A 197 8.34 -4.88 -8.95
CA SER A 197 7.59 -6.02 -8.43
C SER A 197 6.15 -5.97 -8.89
N PHE A 198 5.59 -7.13 -9.10
CA PHE A 198 4.20 -7.31 -9.51
C PHE A 198 3.55 -8.44 -8.71
N MET A 199 2.42 -8.15 -8.10
CA MET A 199 1.52 -9.14 -7.53
C MET A 199 0.20 -9.10 -8.30
N PRO A 200 -0.20 -10.20 -8.93
CA PRO A 200 -1.43 -10.27 -9.70
C PRO A 200 -2.67 -10.17 -8.79
N SER A 201 -3.82 -9.94 -9.41
CA SER A 201 -5.11 -10.15 -8.77
C SER A 201 -5.30 -11.64 -8.43
N LYS A 202 -6.31 -11.95 -7.61
CA LYS A 202 -6.58 -13.31 -7.10
C LYS A 202 -6.59 -14.40 -8.19
N PHE A 203 -7.12 -14.12 -9.37
CA PHE A 203 -7.25 -15.07 -10.46
C PHE A 203 -6.16 -15.01 -11.53
N GLU A 204 -5.21 -14.09 -11.40
CA GLU A 204 -4.03 -13.89 -12.27
C GLU A 204 -4.30 -13.61 -13.75
N ASN A 205 -5.55 -13.40 -14.16
CA ASN A 205 -5.98 -13.19 -15.54
C ASN A 205 -6.91 -11.99 -15.74
N SER A 206 -7.00 -11.11 -14.74
CA SER A 206 -7.80 -9.89 -14.84
C SER A 206 -7.22 -8.91 -15.88
N LEU A 207 -8.02 -7.92 -16.29
CA LEU A 207 -7.53 -6.85 -17.17
C LEU A 207 -6.36 -6.09 -16.55
N SER A 208 -6.34 -5.95 -15.24
CA SER A 208 -5.22 -5.35 -14.48
C SER A 208 -3.94 -6.15 -14.65
N ASP A 209 -4.04 -7.48 -14.58
CA ASP A 209 -2.89 -8.38 -14.73
C ASP A 209 -2.32 -8.32 -16.15
N ILE A 210 -3.19 -8.33 -17.15
CA ILE A 210 -2.81 -8.22 -18.55
C ILE A 210 -2.12 -6.89 -18.81
N ALA A 211 -2.74 -5.78 -18.38
CA ALA A 211 -2.20 -4.45 -18.60
C ALA A 211 -0.88 -4.19 -17.87
N ALA A 212 -0.70 -4.76 -16.67
CA ALA A 212 0.58 -4.67 -15.94
C ALA A 212 1.69 -5.42 -16.70
N LYS A 213 1.45 -6.67 -17.12
CA LYS A 213 2.42 -7.48 -17.89
C LYS A 213 2.82 -6.77 -19.20
N GLU A 214 1.83 -6.23 -19.92
CA GLU A 214 2.08 -5.49 -21.17
C GLU A 214 2.84 -4.17 -20.91
N ALA A 215 2.57 -3.50 -19.81
CA ALA A 215 3.31 -2.29 -19.44
C ALA A 215 4.78 -2.58 -19.13
N PHE A 216 5.09 -3.65 -18.38
CA PHE A 216 6.46 -4.09 -18.15
C PHE A 216 7.17 -4.44 -19.45
N LYS A 217 6.51 -5.21 -20.34
CA LYS A 217 7.03 -5.56 -21.66
C LYS A 217 7.31 -4.31 -22.50
N LYS A 218 6.34 -3.41 -22.64
CA LYS A 218 6.47 -2.17 -23.41
C LYS A 218 7.60 -1.27 -22.93
N LEU A 219 7.90 -1.27 -21.64
CA LEU A 219 8.96 -0.47 -21.04
C LEU A 219 10.30 -1.22 -20.96
N ASN A 220 10.35 -2.46 -21.42
CA ASN A 220 11.50 -3.36 -21.33
C ASN A 220 12.05 -3.45 -19.89
N LEU A 221 11.13 -3.61 -18.90
CA LEU A 221 11.48 -3.67 -17.48
C LEU A 221 11.41 -5.10 -16.96
N LYS A 222 12.50 -5.57 -16.37
CA LYS A 222 12.51 -6.80 -15.57
C LYS A 222 11.78 -6.55 -14.26
N TYR A 223 10.98 -7.50 -13.80
CA TYR A 223 10.25 -7.42 -12.54
C TYR A 223 10.21 -8.77 -11.82
N LYS A 224 10.07 -8.74 -10.51
CA LYS A 224 9.83 -9.92 -9.68
C LYS A 224 8.32 -10.13 -9.56
N LYS A 225 7.84 -11.30 -10.02
CA LYS A 225 6.45 -11.71 -9.80
C LYS A 225 6.34 -12.36 -8.42
N TYR A 226 5.32 -11.96 -7.66
CA TYR A 226 4.91 -12.59 -6.40
C TYR A 226 3.60 -13.33 -6.58
N SER A 227 3.32 -14.28 -5.70
CA SER A 227 2.01 -14.92 -5.63
C SER A 227 0.99 -13.98 -4.98
N PHE A 228 -0.28 -14.07 -5.36
CA PHE A 228 -1.35 -13.43 -4.59
C PHE A 228 -1.43 -13.95 -3.16
N LEU A 229 -0.90 -15.13 -2.86
CA LEU A 229 -0.82 -15.67 -1.50
C LEU A 229 0.15 -14.90 -0.59
N ASP A 230 1.09 -14.14 -1.18
CA ASP A 230 1.99 -13.24 -0.44
C ASP A 230 1.33 -11.88 -0.06
N ARG A 231 0.03 -11.73 -0.34
CA ARG A 231 -0.72 -10.51 -0.05
C ARG A 231 -0.66 -10.11 1.42
N GLY A 232 -0.50 -8.83 1.70
CA GLY A 232 -0.39 -8.31 3.06
C GLY A 232 -1.06 -6.95 3.26
N SER A 233 -1.57 -6.31 2.19
CA SER A 233 -2.17 -4.99 2.21
C SER A 233 -3.63 -5.01 1.69
N ASP A 234 -4.14 -3.90 1.19
CA ASP A 234 -5.56 -3.72 0.81
C ASP A 234 -5.99 -4.58 -0.38
N GLU A 235 -5.07 -5.07 -1.22
CA GLU A 235 -5.39 -6.02 -2.28
C GLU A 235 -6.10 -7.28 -1.73
N ARG A 236 -5.81 -7.69 -0.49
CA ARG A 236 -6.51 -8.81 0.17
C ARG A 236 -7.98 -8.52 0.43
N GLN A 237 -8.33 -7.24 0.66
CA GLN A 237 -9.72 -6.84 0.87
C GLN A 237 -10.46 -6.75 -0.46
N TYR A 238 -9.84 -6.12 -1.47
CA TYR A 238 -10.46 -5.95 -2.79
C TYR A 238 -10.67 -7.27 -3.52
N ASN A 239 -9.79 -8.25 -3.32
CA ASN A 239 -9.88 -9.58 -3.94
C ASN A 239 -10.48 -10.64 -3.01
N SER A 240 -11.02 -10.28 -1.83
CA SER A 240 -11.61 -11.27 -0.93
C SER A 240 -12.84 -11.94 -1.54
N PRO A 241 -13.17 -13.19 -1.12
CA PRO A 241 -14.35 -13.89 -1.63
C PRO A 241 -15.62 -13.08 -1.51
N GLY A 242 -16.39 -12.98 -2.59
CA GLY A 242 -17.62 -12.18 -2.65
C GLY A 242 -17.41 -10.70 -3.00
N ILE A 243 -16.23 -10.16 -2.80
CA ILE A 243 -15.81 -8.84 -3.30
C ILE A 243 -15.31 -8.98 -4.74
N ASP A 244 -14.24 -9.77 -4.93
CA ASP A 244 -13.70 -10.20 -6.23
C ASP A 244 -13.46 -9.05 -7.23
N LEU A 245 -13.03 -7.88 -6.75
CA LEU A 245 -12.62 -6.78 -7.62
C LEU A 245 -11.28 -7.12 -8.29
N PRO A 246 -11.12 -6.83 -9.58
CA PRO A 246 -9.93 -7.22 -10.36
C PRO A 246 -8.76 -6.25 -10.08
N ILE A 247 -8.27 -6.21 -8.84
CA ILE A 247 -7.23 -5.30 -8.39
C ILE A 247 -5.91 -6.04 -8.23
N ALA A 248 -4.90 -5.63 -8.98
CA ALA A 248 -3.52 -6.10 -8.86
C ALA A 248 -2.66 -5.09 -8.07
N SER A 249 -1.40 -5.42 -7.83
CA SER A 249 -0.45 -4.50 -7.18
C SER A 249 0.83 -4.38 -7.97
N ILE A 250 1.30 -3.15 -8.14
CA ILE A 250 2.60 -2.83 -8.75
C ILE A 250 3.41 -2.07 -7.70
N PHE A 251 4.62 -2.55 -7.44
CA PHE A 251 5.55 -1.96 -6.50
C PHE A 251 6.89 -1.65 -7.17
N ARG A 252 7.73 -0.85 -6.49
CA ARG A 252 9.17 -0.95 -6.67
C ARG A 252 9.61 -2.20 -5.93
N THR A 253 10.22 -2.14 -4.77
CA THR A 253 10.40 -3.34 -3.95
C THR A 253 9.13 -3.58 -3.12
N MET A 254 8.56 -4.78 -3.20
CA MET A 254 7.35 -5.15 -2.45
C MET A 254 7.56 -4.97 -0.93
N TYR A 255 6.52 -4.61 -0.22
CA TYR A 255 6.51 -4.56 1.25
C TYR A 255 7.03 -5.87 1.87
N GLY A 256 7.69 -5.77 3.03
CA GLY A 256 8.30 -6.92 3.70
C GLY A 256 9.49 -7.57 2.96
N LYS A 257 9.92 -7.01 1.81
CA LYS A 257 11.04 -7.53 1.02
C LYS A 257 12.23 -6.57 0.93
N PHE A 258 12.24 -5.54 1.75
CA PHE A 258 13.38 -4.64 1.96
C PHE A 258 13.63 -4.47 3.47
N PRO A 259 14.89 -4.38 3.90
CA PRO A 259 15.25 -4.40 5.33
C PRO A 259 14.67 -3.25 6.14
N GLU A 260 14.50 -2.09 5.51
CA GLU A 260 14.01 -0.86 6.14
C GLU A 260 12.51 -0.89 6.42
N TYR A 261 11.79 -1.86 5.84
CA TYR A 261 10.33 -1.98 6.00
C TYR A 261 9.92 -1.99 7.47
N HIS A 262 8.94 -1.16 7.83
CA HIS A 262 8.43 -1.00 9.19
C HIS A 262 9.51 -0.62 10.22
N THR A 263 10.44 0.25 9.82
CA THR A 263 11.45 0.84 10.70
C THR A 263 11.70 2.32 10.38
N SER A 264 12.42 3.01 11.28
CA SER A 264 12.87 4.39 11.06
C SER A 264 13.86 4.56 9.89
N LEU A 265 14.35 3.45 9.32
CA LEU A 265 15.24 3.47 8.15
C LEU A 265 14.44 3.55 6.83
N ASP A 266 13.12 3.40 6.87
CA ASP A 266 12.25 3.74 5.74
C ASP A 266 12.07 5.26 5.65
N ASN A 267 13.11 5.93 5.21
CA ASN A 267 13.25 7.38 5.17
C ASN A 267 13.62 7.87 3.76
N PHE A 268 14.08 9.12 3.64
CA PHE A 268 14.44 9.72 2.36
C PHE A 268 15.82 9.30 1.81
N ASP A 269 16.60 8.51 2.55
CA ASP A 269 17.79 7.85 2.00
C ASP A 269 17.39 6.66 1.12
N LEU A 270 16.28 6.00 1.45
CA LEU A 270 15.70 4.90 0.68
C LEU A 270 14.90 5.41 -0.53
N VAL A 271 14.03 6.39 -0.31
CA VAL A 271 13.17 6.95 -1.35
C VAL A 271 13.91 7.99 -2.16
N ASN A 272 13.88 7.87 -3.49
CA ASN A 272 14.59 8.76 -4.38
C ASN A 272 13.79 9.06 -5.67
N ILE A 273 14.24 10.07 -6.42
CA ILE A 273 13.57 10.53 -7.65
C ILE A 273 13.50 9.42 -8.70
N LYS A 274 14.53 8.58 -8.85
CA LYS A 274 14.54 7.46 -9.81
C LYS A 274 13.49 6.41 -9.44
N GLY A 275 13.36 6.12 -8.15
CA GLY A 275 12.33 5.21 -7.62
C GLY A 275 10.93 5.72 -7.92
N LEU A 276 10.60 6.92 -7.46
CA LEU A 276 9.28 7.54 -7.65
C LEU A 276 8.93 7.70 -9.14
N SER A 277 9.88 8.17 -9.96
CA SER A 277 9.69 8.29 -11.42
C SER A 277 9.49 6.93 -12.07
N GLY A 278 10.19 5.90 -11.62
CA GLY A 278 9.99 4.52 -12.07
C GLY A 278 8.59 3.99 -11.73
N GLY A 279 8.15 4.16 -10.49
CA GLY A 279 6.79 3.82 -10.04
C GLY A 279 5.72 4.56 -10.84
N PHE A 280 5.88 5.87 -11.04
CA PHE A 280 4.99 6.67 -11.89
C PHE A 280 4.97 6.16 -13.34
N LYS A 281 6.12 5.90 -13.95
CA LYS A 281 6.24 5.48 -15.35
C LYS A 281 5.51 4.15 -15.61
N ILE A 282 5.72 3.15 -14.79
CA ILE A 282 5.07 1.84 -14.96
C ILE A 282 3.56 1.95 -14.76
N LEU A 283 3.09 2.61 -13.71
CA LEU A 283 1.67 2.78 -13.42
C LEU A 283 0.97 3.63 -14.48
N LYS A 284 1.56 4.74 -14.90
CA LYS A 284 1.05 5.55 -16.02
C LYS A 284 0.84 4.69 -17.28
N THR A 285 1.80 3.84 -17.59
CA THR A 285 1.73 2.97 -18.78
C THR A 285 0.63 1.92 -18.63
N ALA A 286 0.56 1.22 -17.50
CA ALA A 286 -0.48 0.22 -17.22
C ALA A 286 -1.90 0.84 -17.24
N ILE A 287 -2.09 1.98 -16.59
CA ILE A 287 -3.36 2.72 -16.58
C ILE A 287 -3.73 3.17 -18.00
N THR A 288 -2.77 3.67 -18.79
CA THR A 288 -3.01 4.08 -20.18
C THR A 288 -3.44 2.89 -21.04
N ILE A 289 -2.87 1.72 -20.85
CA ILE A 289 -3.30 0.49 -21.54
C ILE A 289 -4.74 0.16 -21.15
N LEU A 290 -5.07 0.12 -19.85
CA LEU A 290 -6.44 -0.15 -19.37
C LEU A 290 -7.47 0.87 -19.88
N LEU A 291 -7.13 2.15 -19.91
CA LEU A 291 -8.01 3.21 -20.42
C LEU A 291 -8.36 3.00 -21.89
N ASN A 292 -7.44 2.46 -22.69
CA ASN A 292 -7.60 2.29 -24.12
C ASN A 292 -8.00 0.84 -24.52
N LEU A 293 -7.96 -0.10 -23.58
CA LEU A 293 -8.33 -1.47 -23.85
C LEU A 293 -9.80 -1.56 -24.28
N ILE A 294 -10.03 -2.23 -25.40
CA ILE A 294 -11.36 -2.57 -25.90
C ILE A 294 -11.57 -4.05 -25.61
N VAL A 295 -12.60 -4.36 -24.85
CA VAL A 295 -13.03 -5.74 -24.62
C VAL A 295 -14.30 -5.97 -25.42
N PRO A 296 -14.23 -6.62 -26.57
CA PRO A 296 -15.41 -6.93 -27.38
C PRO A 296 -16.31 -7.89 -26.60
N LYS A 297 -17.61 -7.61 -26.63
CA LYS A 297 -18.64 -8.49 -26.06
C LYS A 297 -19.47 -9.07 -27.20
N VAL A 298 -19.54 -10.39 -27.26
CA VAL A 298 -20.41 -11.09 -28.18
C VAL A 298 -21.87 -10.78 -27.82
N LYS A 299 -22.64 -10.27 -28.79
CA LYS A 299 -24.05 -9.95 -28.62
C LYS A 299 -25.00 -11.07 -29.05
N ILE A 300 -24.52 -12.02 -29.80
CA ILE A 300 -25.28 -13.13 -30.40
C ILE A 300 -24.80 -14.42 -29.79
N LEU A 301 -25.73 -15.23 -29.28
CA LEU A 301 -25.42 -16.59 -28.86
C LEU A 301 -25.07 -17.43 -30.09
N CYS A 302 -24.18 -18.37 -29.95
CA CYS A 302 -23.63 -19.20 -31.03
C CYS A 302 -22.80 -18.36 -32.04
N GLU A 303 -22.22 -19.04 -33.00
CA GLU A 303 -21.44 -18.39 -34.04
C GLU A 303 -22.34 -17.63 -35.02
N PRO A 304 -22.10 -16.35 -35.27
CA PRO A 304 -22.85 -15.61 -36.26
C PRO A 304 -22.54 -16.12 -37.65
N GLN A 305 -23.53 -16.08 -38.57
CA GLN A 305 -23.31 -16.51 -39.94
C GLN A 305 -22.29 -15.61 -40.67
N MET A 306 -21.04 -16.04 -40.68
CA MET A 306 -19.92 -15.28 -41.21
C MET A 306 -19.84 -15.38 -42.75
N GLY A 307 -20.41 -16.44 -43.37
CA GLY A 307 -20.43 -16.62 -44.81
C GLY A 307 -21.11 -15.46 -45.56
N LYS A 308 -22.20 -14.90 -45.06
CA LYS A 308 -22.85 -13.71 -45.63
C LYS A 308 -21.95 -12.47 -45.66
N ARG A 309 -20.85 -12.48 -44.91
CA ARG A 309 -19.93 -11.37 -44.75
C ARG A 309 -18.57 -11.62 -45.38
N ASN A 310 -18.45 -12.73 -46.13
CA ASN A 310 -17.17 -13.18 -46.70
C ASN A 310 -16.04 -13.31 -45.65
N LEU A 311 -16.40 -13.66 -44.41
CA LEU A 311 -15.45 -13.80 -43.31
C LEU A 311 -15.07 -15.27 -43.05
N TYR A 312 -15.69 -16.25 -43.74
CA TYR A 312 -15.21 -17.62 -43.75
C TYR A 312 -14.25 -17.85 -44.89
N PRO A 313 -13.15 -18.55 -44.63
CA PRO A 313 -12.43 -19.22 -45.69
C PRO A 313 -13.35 -20.25 -46.38
N HIS A 314 -13.08 -20.61 -47.62
CA HIS A 314 -13.88 -21.58 -48.36
C HIS A 314 -13.80 -22.99 -47.72
N LEU A 315 -14.78 -23.31 -46.87
CA LEU A 315 -14.82 -24.54 -46.08
C LEU A 315 -15.06 -25.80 -46.90
N SER A 316 -15.51 -25.65 -48.15
CA SER A 316 -15.75 -26.75 -49.09
C SER A 316 -14.49 -27.33 -49.70
N LEU A 317 -13.35 -26.71 -49.57
CA LEU A 317 -12.09 -27.16 -50.14
C LEU A 317 -11.32 -28.05 -49.18
N LYS A 318 -10.97 -29.29 -49.63
CA LYS A 318 -10.19 -30.25 -48.84
C LYS A 318 -8.74 -29.79 -48.56
N LYS A 319 -8.22 -28.87 -49.34
CA LYS A 319 -6.90 -28.25 -49.12
C LYS A 319 -7.09 -26.75 -49.25
N THR A 320 -6.93 -26.11 -48.17
CA THR A 320 -6.92 -24.62 -48.13
C THR A 320 -5.60 -24.19 -47.57
N ASN A 321 -4.76 -23.59 -48.38
CA ASN A 321 -3.71 -22.70 -47.90
C ASN A 321 -4.38 -21.41 -47.55
N HIS A 322 -4.97 -21.35 -46.33
CA HIS A 322 -5.52 -20.11 -45.84
C HIS A 322 -4.42 -19.35 -45.10
N GLN A 323 -3.89 -18.37 -45.77
CA GLN A 323 -3.34 -17.23 -45.10
C GLN A 323 -4.54 -16.31 -44.77
N ILE A 324 -4.82 -16.18 -43.49
CA ILE A 324 -5.69 -15.12 -42.96
C ILE A 324 -4.81 -13.94 -42.63
#